data_987e149c0dee1c3a7070d9919dd6fd11
#
_entry.id   987e149c0dee1c3a7070d9919dd6fd11
#
_cell.length_a   1.000
_cell.length_b   1.000
_cell.length_c   1.000
_cell.angle_alpha   90.00
_cell.angle_beta   90.00
_cell.angle_gamma   90.00
#
_symmetry.space_group_name_H-M   'P 1'
#
loop_
_entity.id
_entity.type
_entity.pdbx_description
1 polymer ?
#
loop_
_entity_poly.entity_id
_entity_poly.type
_entity_poly.pdbx_seq_one_letter_code
_entity_poly.pdbx_strand_id
1 'polypeptide(L)'
;MGRILIPLYLYSKNYLRSPVFYLSEYLENNRGEYYNRLNKISAEGDWQSWVEFFLKAVIIQSETNTQRAKKILELYDFVKEKIPSITHSYHSTAICDALFESPFITTTKLLNEVKINNKATCNNILSKLVDADILKVHKKGAGQRPTTYVFANLLNIVEGNNNF
;
A
#
# COMPACT_ATOMS: atom_id res chain seq x y z
N MET A 1 -15.59 -14.53 -4.43
CA MET A 1 -15.76 -13.66 -5.63
C MET A 1 -16.77 -12.52 -5.42
N GLY A 2 -17.86 -12.67 -4.68
CA GLY A 2 -18.88 -11.60 -4.50
C GLY A 2 -18.37 -10.26 -3.95
N ARG A 3 -17.31 -10.25 -3.14
CA ARG A 3 -16.76 -9.02 -2.54
C ARG A 3 -16.21 -8.02 -3.57
N ILE A 4 -15.79 -8.48 -4.75
CA ILE A 4 -15.28 -7.62 -5.84
C ILE A 4 -16.41 -6.90 -6.56
N LEU A 5 -17.62 -7.45 -6.55
CA LEU A 5 -18.77 -6.84 -7.21
C LEU A 5 -19.21 -5.55 -6.52
N ILE A 6 -18.98 -5.40 -5.21
CA ILE A 6 -19.37 -4.22 -4.45
C ILE A 6 -18.70 -2.94 -4.96
N PRO A 7 -17.33 -2.85 -5.00
CA PRO A 7 -16.69 -1.66 -5.53
C PRO A 7 -16.99 -1.41 -7.01
N LEU A 8 -17.14 -2.45 -7.81
CA LEU A 8 -17.54 -2.32 -9.22
C LEU A 8 -18.96 -1.75 -9.37
N TYR A 9 -19.91 -2.22 -8.56
CA TYR A 9 -21.28 -1.69 -8.55
C TYR A 9 -21.31 -0.23 -8.12
N LEU A 10 -20.63 0.13 -7.03
CA LEU A 10 -20.53 1.51 -6.55
C LEU A 10 -19.87 2.43 -7.58
N TYR A 11 -18.84 1.94 -8.28
CA TYR A 11 -18.22 2.64 -9.40
C TYR A 11 -19.20 2.84 -10.57
N SER A 12 -19.93 1.79 -10.96
CA SER A 12 -20.92 1.87 -12.06
C SER A 12 -22.06 2.86 -11.80
N LYS A 13 -22.35 3.13 -10.52
CA LYS A 13 -23.33 4.12 -10.06
C LYS A 13 -22.76 5.50 -9.78
N ASN A 14 -21.49 5.75 -10.12
CA ASN A 14 -20.76 7.00 -9.87
C ASN A 14 -20.62 7.39 -8.39
N TYR A 15 -20.76 6.44 -7.46
CA TYR A 15 -20.47 6.66 -6.03
C TYR A 15 -18.97 6.64 -5.73
N LEU A 16 -18.17 5.99 -6.58
CA LEU A 16 -16.72 5.97 -6.52
C LEU A 16 -16.13 6.52 -7.81
N ARG A 17 -15.04 7.28 -7.71
CA ARG A 17 -14.28 7.75 -8.88
C ARG A 17 -13.40 6.65 -9.50
N SER A 18 -13.08 5.63 -8.73
CA SER A 18 -12.30 4.46 -9.12
C SER A 18 -12.83 3.24 -8.38
N PRO A 19 -12.82 2.02 -8.96
CA PRO A 19 -13.32 0.81 -8.30
C PRO A 19 -12.39 0.30 -7.18
N VAL A 20 -11.62 1.21 -6.56
CA VAL A 20 -10.66 0.90 -5.49
C VAL A 20 -11.30 1.18 -4.14
N PHE A 21 -11.99 0.17 -3.60
CA PHE A 21 -12.56 0.21 -2.26
C PHE A 21 -12.34 -1.12 -1.53
N TYR A 22 -11.45 -1.12 -0.56
CA TYR A 22 -11.03 -2.33 0.16
C TYR A 22 -11.93 -2.60 1.38
N LEU A 23 -13.17 -3.08 1.13
CA LEU A 23 -14.09 -3.48 2.20
C LEU A 23 -13.66 -4.82 2.85
N SER A 24 -12.83 -5.60 2.16
CA SER A 24 -12.46 -6.95 2.60
C SER A 24 -11.74 -6.98 3.94
N GLU A 25 -10.99 -5.95 4.29
CA GLU A 25 -10.29 -5.84 5.56
C GLU A 25 -11.28 -5.79 6.75
N TYR A 26 -12.28 -4.93 6.68
CA TYR A 26 -13.31 -4.86 7.72
C TYR A 26 -14.07 -6.18 7.87
N LEU A 27 -14.44 -6.78 6.74
CA LEU A 27 -15.18 -8.05 6.75
C LEU A 27 -14.34 -9.19 7.31
N GLU A 28 -13.03 -9.20 7.09
CA GLU A 28 -12.15 -10.22 7.65
C GLU A 28 -11.92 -10.01 9.16
N ASN A 29 -11.73 -8.77 9.59
CA ASN A 29 -11.57 -8.43 11.00
C ASN A 29 -12.86 -8.69 11.80
N ASN A 30 -14.03 -8.70 11.15
CA ASN A 30 -15.34 -8.97 11.74
C ASN A 30 -15.97 -10.25 11.17
N ARG A 31 -15.16 -11.24 10.83
CA ARG A 31 -15.58 -12.45 10.09
C ARG A 31 -16.70 -13.22 10.78
N GLY A 32 -16.65 -13.35 12.11
CA GLY A 32 -17.68 -14.05 12.89
C GLY A 32 -19.04 -13.36 12.78
N GLU A 33 -19.10 -12.04 12.95
CA GLU A 33 -20.32 -11.27 12.81
C GLU A 33 -20.83 -11.30 11.36
N TYR A 34 -19.96 -11.17 10.37
CA TYR A 34 -20.28 -11.26 8.95
C TYR A 34 -21.03 -12.56 8.62
N TYR A 35 -20.52 -13.71 9.03
CA TYR A 35 -21.17 -14.99 8.76
C TYR A 35 -22.46 -15.19 9.59
N ASN A 36 -22.49 -14.72 10.83
CA ASN A 36 -23.70 -14.78 11.66
C ASN A 36 -24.85 -13.98 11.00
N ARG A 37 -24.57 -12.76 10.50
CA ARG A 37 -25.57 -11.94 9.80
C ARG A 37 -26.05 -12.59 8.51
N LEU A 38 -25.17 -13.22 7.73
CA LEU A 38 -25.56 -13.97 6.53
C LEU A 38 -26.46 -15.17 6.86
N ASN A 39 -26.14 -15.90 7.93
CA ASN A 39 -26.97 -17.03 8.37
C ASN A 39 -28.36 -16.59 8.81
N LYS A 40 -28.49 -15.46 9.51
CA LYS A 40 -29.78 -14.88 9.91
C LYS A 40 -30.66 -14.48 8.71
N ILE A 41 -30.08 -13.99 7.62
CA ILE A 41 -30.86 -13.77 6.39
C ILE A 41 -31.50 -15.07 5.93
N SER A 42 -30.72 -16.16 5.89
CA SER A 42 -31.20 -17.45 5.38
C SER A 42 -32.21 -18.13 6.33
N ALA A 43 -32.04 -17.96 7.65
CA ALA A 43 -32.87 -18.62 8.65
C ALA A 43 -34.12 -17.81 9.03
N GLU A 44 -34.01 -16.50 9.09
CA GLU A 44 -35.02 -15.63 9.72
C GLU A 44 -35.48 -14.50 8.76
N GLY A 45 -34.84 -14.34 7.58
CA GLY A 45 -35.14 -13.25 6.66
C GLY A 45 -34.65 -11.88 7.17
N ASP A 46 -33.70 -11.84 8.13
CA ASP A 46 -33.22 -10.61 8.77
C ASP A 46 -32.27 -9.80 7.87
N TRP A 47 -32.85 -9.21 6.83
CA TRP A 47 -32.11 -8.31 5.91
C TRP A 47 -31.74 -6.99 6.57
N GLN A 48 -32.51 -6.50 7.52
CA GLN A 48 -32.26 -5.21 8.15
C GLN A 48 -30.93 -5.21 8.88
N SER A 49 -30.69 -6.20 9.74
CA SER A 49 -29.46 -6.27 10.51
C SER A 49 -28.23 -6.48 9.62
N TRP A 50 -28.40 -7.18 8.48
CA TRP A 50 -27.33 -7.30 7.47
C TRP A 50 -27.00 -5.96 6.80
N VAL A 51 -28.00 -5.19 6.38
CA VAL A 51 -27.80 -3.89 5.75
C VAL A 51 -27.13 -2.91 6.71
N GLU A 52 -27.57 -2.86 7.96
CA GLU A 52 -26.97 -2.02 9.00
C GLU A 52 -25.49 -2.37 9.22
N PHE A 53 -25.16 -3.65 9.36
CA PHE A 53 -23.77 -4.12 9.45
C PHE A 53 -22.95 -3.70 8.23
N PHE A 54 -23.50 -3.89 7.04
CA PHE A 54 -22.81 -3.56 5.80
C PHE A 54 -22.55 -2.04 5.66
N LEU A 55 -23.54 -1.21 5.94
CA LEU A 55 -23.39 0.25 5.90
C LEU A 55 -22.37 0.74 6.93
N LYS A 56 -22.37 0.17 8.14
CA LYS A 56 -21.35 0.44 9.17
C LYS A 56 -19.94 0.05 8.67
N ALA A 57 -19.82 -1.12 8.02
CA ALA A 57 -18.56 -1.55 7.42
C ALA A 57 -18.05 -0.56 6.37
N VAL A 58 -18.92 -0.04 5.50
CA VAL A 58 -18.59 0.96 4.48
C VAL A 58 -18.10 2.26 5.13
N ILE A 59 -18.78 2.76 6.15
CA ILE A 59 -18.39 4.00 6.84
C ILE A 59 -17.00 3.84 7.45
N ILE A 60 -16.80 2.83 8.30
CA ILE A 60 -15.54 2.62 9.01
C ILE A 60 -14.38 2.40 8.03
N GLN A 61 -14.61 1.58 7.00
CA GLN A 61 -13.55 1.31 6.02
C GLN A 61 -13.21 2.51 5.15
N SER A 62 -14.18 3.36 4.81
CA SER A 62 -13.91 4.59 4.04
C SER A 62 -13.11 5.61 4.85
N GLU A 63 -13.38 5.75 6.14
CA GLU A 63 -12.59 6.57 7.05
C GLU A 63 -11.15 6.05 7.16
N THR A 64 -10.98 4.74 7.38
CA THR A 64 -9.66 4.08 7.45
C THR A 64 -8.86 4.29 6.16
N ASN A 65 -9.47 4.05 5.00
CA ASN A 65 -8.83 4.24 3.70
C ASN A 65 -8.44 5.70 3.46
N THR A 66 -9.30 6.64 3.88
CA THR A 66 -9.02 8.09 3.76
C THR A 66 -7.82 8.48 4.62
N GLN A 67 -7.74 8.00 5.85
CA GLN A 67 -6.59 8.26 6.72
C GLN A 67 -5.30 7.65 6.19
N ARG A 68 -5.35 6.44 5.64
CA ARG A 68 -4.19 5.81 4.98
C ARG A 68 -3.72 6.63 3.77
N ALA A 69 -4.64 7.06 2.92
CA ALA A 69 -4.30 7.88 1.75
C ALA A 69 -3.61 9.19 2.16
N LYS A 70 -4.10 9.87 3.20
CA LYS A 70 -3.46 11.07 3.74
C LYS A 70 -2.04 10.80 4.23
N LYS A 71 -1.84 9.74 5.03
CA LYS A 71 -0.50 9.36 5.52
C LYS A 71 0.46 9.00 4.38
N ILE A 72 -0.03 8.36 3.31
CA ILE A 72 0.79 8.06 2.12
C ILE A 72 1.21 9.34 1.42
N LEU A 73 0.32 10.32 1.26
CA LEU A 73 0.64 11.61 0.67
C LEU A 73 1.66 12.39 1.52
N GLU A 74 1.46 12.45 2.83
CA GLU A 74 2.41 13.07 3.77
C GLU A 74 3.79 12.41 3.69
N LEU A 75 3.83 11.08 3.63
CA LEU A 75 5.07 10.33 3.45
C LEU A 75 5.72 10.63 2.09
N TYR A 76 4.92 10.73 1.01
CA TYR A 76 5.42 11.06 -0.32
C TYR A 76 6.09 12.43 -0.33
N ASP A 77 5.42 13.46 0.19
CA ASP A 77 5.95 14.81 0.23
C ASP A 77 7.23 14.87 1.07
N PHE A 78 7.25 14.23 2.24
CA PHE A 78 8.43 14.13 3.08
C PHE A 78 9.63 13.47 2.36
N VAL A 79 9.40 12.32 1.73
CA VAL A 79 10.46 11.57 1.03
C VAL A 79 10.94 12.33 -0.20
N LYS A 80 10.04 12.96 -0.95
CA LYS A 80 10.35 13.77 -2.12
C LYS A 80 11.26 14.95 -1.80
N GLU A 81 11.09 15.58 -0.63
CA GLU A 81 11.99 16.64 -0.14
C GLU A 81 13.34 16.09 0.35
N LYS A 82 13.34 14.91 0.96
CA LYS A 82 14.55 14.31 1.56
C LYS A 82 15.50 13.67 0.53
N ILE A 83 14.98 12.98 -0.47
CA ILE A 83 15.82 12.23 -1.44
C ILE A 83 16.87 13.12 -2.14
N PRO A 84 16.56 14.34 -2.63
CA PRO A 84 17.58 15.20 -3.26
C PRO A 84 18.75 15.53 -2.34
N SER A 85 18.48 15.86 -1.08
CA SER A 85 19.53 16.22 -0.10
C SER A 85 20.41 15.03 0.30
N ILE A 86 19.87 13.80 0.27
CA ILE A 86 20.58 12.57 0.61
C ILE A 86 21.40 12.05 -0.57
N THR A 87 20.77 11.98 -1.74
CA THR A 87 21.37 11.31 -2.90
C THR A 87 22.21 12.23 -3.75
N HIS A 88 21.90 13.54 -3.76
CA HIS A 88 22.44 14.54 -4.70
C HIS A 88 22.30 14.11 -6.17
N SER A 89 21.23 13.35 -6.46
CA SER A 89 21.00 12.78 -7.79
C SER A 89 20.02 13.63 -8.59
N TYR A 90 20.31 13.81 -9.88
CA TYR A 90 19.35 14.38 -10.83
C TYR A 90 18.06 13.56 -10.95
N HIS A 91 18.14 12.26 -10.61
CA HIS A 91 17.01 11.33 -10.70
C HIS A 91 16.15 11.28 -9.42
N SER A 92 16.29 12.21 -8.48
CA SER A 92 15.65 12.14 -7.16
C SER A 92 14.14 11.95 -7.20
N THR A 93 13.44 12.68 -8.09
CA THR A 93 11.99 12.53 -8.25
C THR A 93 11.62 11.13 -8.77
N ALA A 94 12.30 10.67 -9.82
CA ALA A 94 12.04 9.33 -10.37
C ALA A 94 12.37 8.20 -9.37
N ILE A 95 13.37 8.39 -8.50
CA ILE A 95 13.67 7.47 -7.40
C ILE A 95 12.50 7.44 -6.41
N CYS A 96 11.98 8.61 -6.02
CA CYS A 96 10.83 8.71 -5.14
C CYS A 96 9.63 7.96 -5.74
N ASP A 97 9.28 8.24 -6.97
CA ASP A 97 8.15 7.61 -7.65
C ASP A 97 8.31 6.08 -7.73
N ALA A 98 9.50 5.59 -8.06
CA ALA A 98 9.80 4.16 -8.10
C ALA A 98 9.63 3.46 -6.73
N LEU A 99 9.96 4.14 -5.62
CA LEU A 99 9.77 3.60 -4.27
C LEU A 99 8.29 3.50 -3.89
N PHE A 100 7.45 4.46 -4.32
CA PHE A 100 6.00 4.43 -4.07
C PHE A 100 5.27 3.48 -5.00
N GLU A 101 5.74 3.29 -6.23
CA GLU A 101 5.20 2.30 -7.17
C GLU A 101 5.53 0.87 -6.72
N SER A 102 6.72 0.67 -6.15
CA SER A 102 7.17 -0.65 -5.72
C SER A 102 7.96 -0.58 -4.41
N PRO A 103 7.32 -0.88 -3.27
CA PRO A 103 7.96 -0.85 -1.96
C PRO A 103 9.13 -1.82 -1.80
N PHE A 104 9.20 -2.88 -2.60
CA PHE A 104 10.36 -3.78 -2.68
C PHE A 104 11.18 -3.46 -3.91
N ILE A 105 12.43 -3.04 -3.68
CA ILE A 105 13.33 -2.63 -4.75
C ILE A 105 14.66 -3.35 -4.71
N THR A 106 15.22 -3.62 -5.89
CA THR A 106 16.57 -4.13 -6.07
C THR A 106 17.37 -3.15 -6.93
N THR A 107 18.70 -3.28 -6.95
CA THR A 107 19.56 -2.46 -7.81
C THR A 107 19.14 -2.54 -9.28
N THR A 108 18.84 -3.74 -9.78
CA THR A 108 18.42 -3.95 -11.17
C THR A 108 17.09 -3.28 -11.46
N LYS A 109 16.12 -3.35 -10.52
CA LYS A 109 14.81 -2.74 -10.66
C LYS A 109 14.93 -1.22 -10.70
N LEU A 110 15.65 -0.62 -9.75
CA LEU A 110 15.88 0.83 -9.72
C LEU A 110 16.57 1.33 -11.00
N LEU A 111 17.58 0.59 -11.50
CA LEU A 111 18.29 0.92 -12.73
C LEU A 111 17.35 0.98 -13.93
N ASN A 112 16.43 0.04 -14.07
CA ASN A 112 15.48 -0.03 -15.17
C ASN A 112 14.39 1.03 -15.08
N GLU A 113 13.77 1.21 -13.91
CA GLU A 113 12.66 2.13 -13.69
C GLU A 113 13.11 3.61 -13.80
N VAL A 114 14.26 3.93 -13.21
CA VAL A 114 14.78 5.30 -13.17
C VAL A 114 15.69 5.61 -14.38
N LYS A 115 16.01 4.60 -15.21
CA LYS A 115 16.90 4.71 -16.37
C LYS A 115 18.30 5.24 -16.00
N ILE A 116 18.86 4.76 -14.90
CA ILE A 116 20.23 5.06 -14.48
C ILE A 116 21.18 4.11 -15.21
N ASN A 117 22.14 4.64 -15.95
CA ASN A 117 23.03 3.82 -16.79
C ASN A 117 24.13 3.08 -16.01
N ASN A 118 24.33 3.37 -14.73
CA ASN A 118 25.43 2.85 -13.94
C ASN A 118 24.96 2.12 -12.67
N LYS A 119 25.27 0.82 -12.59
CA LYS A 119 24.93 -0.03 -11.45
C LYS A 119 25.59 0.43 -10.13
N ALA A 120 26.82 0.96 -10.21
CA ALA A 120 27.52 1.47 -9.03
C ALA A 120 26.80 2.70 -8.46
N THR A 121 26.29 3.58 -9.32
CA THR A 121 25.47 4.74 -8.92
C THR A 121 24.19 4.29 -8.21
N CYS A 122 23.47 3.29 -8.75
CA CYS A 122 22.28 2.74 -8.10
C CYS A 122 22.59 2.15 -6.72
N ASN A 123 23.68 1.40 -6.58
CA ASN A 123 24.10 0.83 -5.30
C ASN A 123 24.43 1.94 -4.29
N ASN A 124 25.13 2.99 -4.69
CA ASN A 124 25.43 4.13 -3.82
C ASN A 124 24.15 4.85 -3.37
N ILE A 125 23.19 5.06 -4.28
CA ILE A 125 21.90 5.66 -3.95
C ILE A 125 21.16 4.79 -2.92
N LEU A 126 21.05 3.49 -3.16
CA LEU A 126 20.38 2.57 -2.25
C LEU A 126 21.06 2.52 -0.87
N SER A 127 22.40 2.53 -0.82
CA SER A 127 23.13 2.60 0.45
C SER A 127 22.81 3.89 1.22
N LYS A 128 22.85 5.05 0.57
CA LYS A 128 22.50 6.32 1.17
C LYS A 128 21.07 6.37 1.69
N LEU A 129 20.11 5.75 0.98
CA LEU A 129 18.72 5.67 1.42
C LEU A 129 18.56 4.73 2.63
N VAL A 130 19.40 3.70 2.75
CA VAL A 130 19.45 2.83 3.94
C VAL A 130 20.07 3.59 5.11
N ASP A 131 21.18 4.29 4.90
CA ASP A 131 21.86 5.08 5.93
C ASP A 131 20.97 6.21 6.48
N ALA A 132 20.04 6.70 5.66
CA ALA A 132 19.05 7.71 6.03
C ALA A 132 17.73 7.11 6.57
N ASP A 133 17.66 5.81 6.83
CA ASP A 133 16.48 5.06 7.34
C ASP A 133 15.20 5.21 6.47
N ILE A 134 15.37 5.54 5.18
CA ILE A 134 14.26 5.51 4.21
C ILE A 134 14.01 4.09 3.74
N LEU A 135 15.08 3.32 3.51
CA LEU A 135 15.01 1.91 3.13
C LEU A 135 15.61 1.02 4.22
N LYS A 136 15.11 -0.19 4.31
CA LYS A 136 15.74 -1.27 5.10
C LYS A 136 16.19 -2.41 4.20
N VAL A 137 17.24 -3.12 4.60
CA VAL A 137 17.64 -4.35 3.91
C VAL A 137 16.67 -5.46 4.29
N HIS A 138 15.81 -5.86 3.35
CA HIS A 138 14.87 -6.95 3.56
C HIS A 138 15.55 -8.31 3.42
N LYS A 139 16.35 -8.49 2.36
CA LYS A 139 17.08 -9.74 2.11
C LYS A 139 18.44 -9.44 1.50
N LYS A 140 19.50 -9.89 2.17
CA LYS A 140 20.86 -9.76 1.63
C LYS A 140 21.04 -10.63 0.40
N GLY A 141 21.71 -10.11 -0.60
CA GLY A 141 22.09 -10.85 -1.80
C GLY A 141 23.04 -11.99 -1.48
N ALA A 142 22.93 -13.10 -2.23
CA ALA A 142 23.84 -14.23 -2.14
C ALA A 142 24.07 -14.83 -3.52
N GLY A 143 25.32 -14.94 -3.95
CA GLY A 143 25.67 -15.41 -5.30
C GLY A 143 25.07 -14.51 -6.37
N GLN A 144 24.23 -15.07 -7.24
CA GLN A 144 23.56 -14.32 -8.32
C GLN A 144 22.29 -13.58 -7.87
N ARG A 145 21.81 -13.79 -6.64
CA ARG A 145 20.61 -13.12 -6.13
C ARG A 145 20.94 -11.72 -5.65
N PRO A 146 20.26 -10.67 -6.15
CA PRO A 146 20.51 -9.30 -5.71
C PRO A 146 19.99 -9.08 -4.29
N THR A 147 20.56 -8.10 -3.59
CA THR A 147 19.98 -7.58 -2.35
C THR A 147 18.63 -6.94 -2.64
N THR A 148 17.64 -7.25 -1.81
CA THR A 148 16.32 -6.65 -1.85
C THR A 148 16.19 -5.68 -0.68
N TYR A 149 15.79 -4.47 -0.98
CA TYR A 149 15.49 -3.42 -0.03
C TYR A 149 13.98 -3.24 0.09
N VAL A 150 13.52 -2.77 1.23
CA VAL A 150 12.11 -2.54 1.52
C VAL A 150 11.88 -1.11 2.01
N PHE A 151 10.84 -0.48 1.47
CA PHE A 151 10.33 0.79 1.97
C PHE A 151 9.32 0.52 3.10
N ALA A 152 9.85 0.25 4.30
CA ALA A 152 9.11 -0.21 5.46
C ALA A 152 7.99 0.75 5.86
N ASN A 153 8.26 2.06 5.87
CA ASN A 153 7.27 3.07 6.27
C ASN A 153 6.01 3.04 5.39
N LEU A 154 6.18 2.87 4.07
CA LEU A 154 5.03 2.76 3.16
C LEU A 154 4.22 1.50 3.42
N LEU A 155 4.89 0.35 3.59
CA LEU A 155 4.20 -0.91 3.87
C LEU A 155 3.44 -0.87 5.20
N ASN A 156 4.05 -0.34 6.25
CA ASN A 156 3.41 -0.20 7.56
C ASN A 156 2.13 0.67 7.50
N ILE A 157 2.13 1.74 6.68
CA ILE A 157 0.92 2.55 6.47
C ILE A 157 -0.14 1.75 5.71
N VAL A 158 0.24 1.04 4.65
CA VAL A 158 -0.69 0.27 3.81
C VAL A 158 -1.30 -0.89 4.59
N GLU A 159 -0.49 -1.63 5.36
CA GLU A 159 -0.95 -2.78 6.14
C GLU A 159 -1.61 -2.39 7.47
N GLY A 160 -1.39 -1.16 7.93
CA GLY A 160 -1.94 -0.67 9.20
C GLY A 160 -1.28 -1.30 10.44
N ASN A 161 -0.07 -1.83 10.28
CA ASN A 161 0.72 -2.45 11.35
C ASN A 161 2.21 -2.09 11.20
N ASN A 162 3.03 -2.44 12.20
CA ASN A 162 4.48 -2.15 12.22
C ASN A 162 5.28 -3.45 12.07
N ASN A 163 5.03 -4.21 11.02
CA ASN A 163 5.67 -5.51 10.77
C ASN A 163 7.01 -5.41 10.01
N PHE A 164 7.37 -4.23 9.48
CA PHE A 164 8.56 -4.00 8.66
C PHE A 164 9.56 -3.04 9.30
#